data_d8f97d4c16fb6d21977522420f016664
#
_entry.id   d8f97d4c16fb6d21977522420f016664
#
_cell.length_a   1.000
_cell.length_b   1.000
_cell.length_c   1.000
_cell.angle_alpha   90.00
_cell.angle_beta   90.00
_cell.angle_gamma   90.00
#
_symmetry.space_group_name_H-M   'P 1'
#
loop_
_entity.id
_entity.type
_entity.pdbx_description
1 polymer ?
#
loop_
_entity_poly.entity_id
_entity_poly.type
_entity_poly.pdbx_seq_one_letter_code
_entity_poly.pdbx_strand_id
1 'polypeptide(L)'
;MDKRQKILIVDDSKLNRDILKEILGETYNYLEAENGNQAIQMIGENIEIDLMLLDLNMPQMNGFEVLKIMKRSQCIAEIPVIMVSSEDAVDTMRKAYELGITDYITRPFDSVIVKKRVQNTLGLYMNQKHLINVVYDQVYEKEENNDIMIRIMSNILGSRNSESREHILHIKTATEMMLRQLVKLTDAYPLTEADIALITTASSLHDIGKIRIPEEILNKPGRLTVEEFKIMKTHSELGADIIKDMDFPQDHPLVHTAWEICRWHHERWDGKGYPDGLTGEEIPISAQVVSIVDVYDALTSERCYKKAFDHDTAIQMILDGQCGQFNPILLRCLKELSRQFSKMLGKGMDVNKYYHEARRLSNEILSDKSLPNQIYSQNLIKVMQEKIDFFKSNSGMNSIDYNASSGKLTIINEKQKIIYQRDDPGFDVFKVLEAVSYTHLRAHETSL
;
A
#
# COMPACT_ATOMS: atom_id res chain seq x y z
N MET A 1 5.12 -32.79 2.33
CA MET A 1 5.93 -33.26 3.50
C MET A 1 5.62 -32.33 4.64
N ASP A 2 5.08 -32.87 5.71
CA ASP A 2 4.76 -32.08 6.91
C ASP A 2 6.07 -31.56 7.52
N LYS A 3 6.29 -30.26 7.48
CA LYS A 3 7.52 -29.62 7.98
C LYS A 3 7.43 -29.59 9.50
N ARG A 4 8.22 -30.42 10.19
CA ARG A 4 8.24 -30.42 11.66
C ARG A 4 8.60 -29.04 12.20
N GLN A 5 7.85 -28.57 13.21
CA GLN A 5 8.06 -27.29 13.88
C GLN A 5 9.43 -27.25 14.57
N LYS A 6 10.08 -26.09 14.56
CA LYS A 6 11.42 -25.89 15.15
C LYS A 6 11.31 -25.14 16.47
N ILE A 7 11.82 -25.77 17.53
CA ILE A 7 11.86 -25.19 18.87
C ILE A 7 13.31 -24.83 19.19
N LEU A 8 13.57 -23.55 19.47
CA LEU A 8 14.86 -23.10 19.99
C LEU A 8 14.87 -23.23 21.52
N ILE A 9 15.76 -24.03 22.05
CA ILE A 9 15.97 -24.21 23.49
C ILE A 9 17.24 -23.46 23.91
N VAL A 10 17.04 -22.43 24.74
CA VAL A 10 18.12 -21.54 25.22
C VAL A 10 18.30 -21.74 26.72
N ASP A 11 19.36 -22.44 27.12
CA ASP A 11 19.69 -22.79 28.53
C ASP A 11 21.19 -23.10 28.60
N ASP A 12 21.90 -22.61 29.60
CA ASP A 12 23.35 -22.85 29.76
C ASP A 12 23.65 -24.27 30.17
N SER A 13 22.69 -24.95 30.83
CA SER A 13 22.80 -26.35 31.24
C SER A 13 22.44 -27.32 30.13
N LYS A 14 23.39 -28.07 29.62
CA LYS A 14 23.13 -29.13 28.64
C LYS A 14 22.11 -30.16 29.17
N LEU A 15 22.15 -30.48 30.48
CA LEU A 15 21.19 -31.38 31.09
C LEU A 15 19.75 -30.89 30.96
N ASN A 16 19.50 -29.61 31.18
CA ASN A 16 18.17 -29.03 31.05
C ASN A 16 17.69 -29.10 29.61
N ARG A 17 18.56 -28.78 28.63
CA ARG A 17 18.21 -28.87 27.20
C ARG A 17 17.85 -30.32 26.82
N ASP A 18 18.61 -31.31 27.30
CA ASP A 18 18.35 -32.72 27.04
C ASP A 18 17.04 -33.21 27.70
N ILE A 19 16.74 -32.80 28.94
CA ILE A 19 15.46 -33.08 29.61
C ILE A 19 14.28 -32.50 28.84
N LEU A 20 14.36 -31.27 28.39
CA LEU A 20 13.30 -30.64 27.61
C LEU A 20 13.06 -31.36 26.28
N LYS A 21 14.13 -31.78 25.58
CA LYS A 21 14.00 -32.58 24.35
C LYS A 21 13.37 -33.95 24.64
N GLU A 22 13.76 -34.61 25.71
CA GLU A 22 13.19 -35.90 26.12
C GLU A 22 11.67 -35.74 26.45
N ILE A 23 11.31 -34.71 27.21
CA ILE A 23 9.92 -34.40 27.52
C ILE A 23 9.10 -34.16 26.24
N LEU A 24 9.58 -33.35 25.31
CA LEU A 24 8.84 -32.96 24.12
C LEU A 24 8.84 -34.05 23.03
N GLY A 25 9.84 -34.96 23.04
CA GLY A 25 9.94 -36.11 22.14
C GLY A 25 10.40 -35.75 20.72
N GLU A 26 10.21 -36.68 19.79
CA GLU A 26 10.69 -36.52 18.38
C GLU A 26 9.73 -35.77 17.43
N THR A 27 8.68 -35.18 17.98
CA THR A 27 7.66 -34.49 17.18
C THR A 27 8.20 -33.19 16.57
N TYR A 28 9.19 -32.58 17.20
CA TYR A 28 9.76 -31.28 16.85
C TYR A 28 11.20 -31.39 16.36
N ASN A 29 11.66 -30.39 15.62
CA ASN A 29 13.09 -30.19 15.37
C ASN A 29 13.64 -29.20 16.40
N TYR A 30 14.78 -29.51 16.97
CA TYR A 30 15.38 -28.73 18.06
C TYR A 30 16.59 -27.95 17.56
N LEU A 31 16.64 -26.68 17.95
CA LEU A 31 17.81 -25.82 17.90
C LEU A 31 18.25 -25.55 19.34
N GLU A 32 19.54 -25.47 19.58
CA GLU A 32 20.09 -25.26 20.91
C GLU A 32 21.00 -24.04 20.96
N ALA A 33 20.85 -23.23 22.01
CA ALA A 33 21.77 -22.16 22.35
C ALA A 33 22.17 -22.25 23.83
N GLU A 34 23.43 -22.01 24.13
CA GLU A 34 23.99 -22.13 25.49
C GLU A 34 23.96 -20.80 26.26
N ASN A 35 23.58 -19.69 25.57
CA ASN A 35 23.49 -18.37 26.15
C ASN A 35 22.65 -17.45 25.25
N GLY A 36 22.30 -16.28 25.78
CA GLY A 36 21.48 -15.31 25.02
C GLY A 36 22.14 -14.77 23.76
N ASN A 37 23.49 -14.67 23.70
CA ASN A 37 24.18 -14.18 22.50
C ASN A 37 24.01 -15.15 21.33
N GLN A 38 24.15 -16.46 21.56
CA GLN A 38 23.90 -17.47 20.53
C GLN A 38 22.45 -17.46 20.07
N ALA A 39 21.49 -17.30 21.00
CA ALA A 39 20.07 -17.19 20.64
C ALA A 39 19.79 -16.01 19.72
N ILE A 40 20.31 -14.83 20.05
CA ILE A 40 20.15 -13.64 19.21
C ILE A 40 20.83 -13.79 17.85
N GLN A 41 22.03 -14.42 17.81
CA GLN A 41 22.69 -14.71 16.54
C GLN A 41 21.83 -15.61 15.64
N MET A 42 21.28 -16.71 16.19
CA MET A 42 20.42 -17.65 15.46
C MET A 42 19.14 -16.96 14.93
N ILE A 43 18.54 -16.07 15.71
CA ILE A 43 17.41 -15.26 15.26
C ILE A 43 17.82 -14.34 14.10
N GLY A 44 19.01 -13.74 14.17
CA GLY A 44 19.55 -12.85 13.13
C GLY A 44 19.94 -13.56 11.83
N GLU A 45 20.26 -14.85 11.87
CA GLU A 45 20.61 -15.68 10.71
C GLU A 45 19.38 -16.15 9.90
N ASN A 46 18.19 -15.62 10.18
CA ASN A 46 16.92 -15.96 9.51
C ASN A 46 16.57 -17.48 9.58
N ILE A 47 16.95 -18.13 10.67
CA ILE A 47 16.52 -19.50 10.92
C ILE A 47 15.05 -19.47 11.34
N GLU A 48 14.19 -20.23 10.64
CA GLU A 48 12.79 -20.36 11.07
C GLU A 48 12.74 -20.96 12.48
N ILE A 49 12.17 -20.22 13.42
CA ILE A 49 11.94 -20.63 14.80
C ILE A 49 10.44 -20.47 15.07
N ASP A 50 9.78 -21.59 15.41
CA ASP A 50 8.34 -21.58 15.70
C ASP A 50 8.02 -21.32 17.18
N LEU A 51 8.98 -21.58 18.08
CA LEU A 51 8.88 -21.35 19.52
C LEU A 51 10.29 -21.26 20.13
N MET A 52 10.43 -20.40 21.14
CA MET A 52 11.63 -20.33 21.97
C MET A 52 11.30 -20.72 23.40
N LEU A 53 12.06 -21.67 23.94
CA LEU A 53 12.15 -21.97 25.40
C LEU A 53 13.37 -21.22 25.90
N LEU A 54 13.21 -20.24 26.77
CA LEU A 54 14.28 -19.31 27.17
C LEU A 54 14.50 -19.38 28.68
N ASP A 55 15.67 -19.85 29.10
CA ASP A 55 16.06 -19.74 30.49
C ASP A 55 16.31 -18.31 30.92
N LEU A 56 15.91 -17.99 32.15
CA LEU A 56 16.12 -16.68 32.74
C LEU A 56 17.58 -16.43 33.09
N ASN A 57 18.20 -17.38 33.76
CA ASN A 57 19.50 -17.21 34.45
C ASN A 57 20.62 -17.87 33.63
N MET A 58 21.20 -17.15 32.72
CA MET A 58 22.31 -17.60 31.88
C MET A 58 23.52 -16.67 31.99
N PRO A 59 24.76 -17.19 31.82
CA PRO A 59 25.95 -16.36 31.76
C PRO A 59 25.99 -15.50 30.49
N GLN A 60 26.76 -14.42 30.49
CA GLN A 60 26.99 -13.45 29.41
C GLN A 60 25.77 -12.59 29.08
N MET A 61 24.63 -13.19 28.74
CA MET A 61 23.38 -12.52 28.41
C MET A 61 22.22 -13.32 29.00
N ASN A 62 21.49 -12.74 29.95
CA ASN A 62 20.36 -13.37 30.61
C ASN A 62 19.06 -13.29 29.76
N GLY A 63 18.03 -14.06 30.15
CA GLY A 63 16.76 -14.11 29.40
C GLY A 63 16.06 -12.79 29.29
N PHE A 64 16.13 -11.91 30.28
CA PHE A 64 15.55 -10.57 30.18
C PHE A 64 16.24 -9.68 29.15
N GLU A 65 17.55 -9.81 28.99
CA GLU A 65 18.30 -9.06 27.96
C GLU A 65 17.95 -9.55 26.57
N VAL A 66 17.81 -10.87 26.37
CA VAL A 66 17.29 -11.44 25.11
C VAL A 66 15.91 -10.87 24.77
N LEU A 67 14.95 -10.89 25.71
CA LEU A 67 13.60 -10.35 25.51
C LEU A 67 13.60 -8.85 25.15
N LYS A 68 14.46 -8.04 25.79
CA LYS A 68 14.59 -6.62 25.46
C LYS A 68 15.07 -6.40 24.04
N ILE A 69 16.03 -7.20 23.56
CA ILE A 69 16.53 -7.13 22.18
C ILE A 69 15.42 -7.56 21.22
N MET A 70 14.75 -8.70 21.48
CA MET A 70 13.63 -9.18 20.66
C MET A 70 12.48 -8.17 20.59
N LYS A 71 12.17 -7.47 21.70
CA LYS A 71 11.15 -6.42 21.74
C LYS A 71 11.54 -5.21 20.90
N ARG A 72 12.80 -4.78 20.95
CA ARG A 72 13.32 -3.65 20.14
C ARG A 72 13.34 -3.97 18.65
N SER A 73 13.67 -5.20 18.27
CA SER A 73 13.68 -5.67 16.89
C SER A 73 12.30 -6.15 16.39
N GLN A 74 11.26 -6.07 17.23
CA GLN A 74 9.89 -6.56 16.97
C GLN A 74 9.77 -8.09 16.75
N CYS A 75 10.85 -8.85 16.81
CA CYS A 75 10.86 -10.32 16.64
C CYS A 75 10.02 -11.07 17.70
N ILE A 76 9.74 -10.42 18.85
CA ILE A 76 8.94 -11.04 19.93
C ILE A 76 7.47 -11.23 19.51
N ALA A 77 6.99 -10.47 18.53
CA ALA A 77 5.65 -10.66 17.96
C ALA A 77 5.57 -11.85 16.99
N GLU A 78 6.71 -12.29 16.47
CA GLU A 78 6.81 -13.34 15.45
C GLU A 78 7.20 -14.69 16.03
N ILE A 79 8.03 -14.69 17.10
CA ILE A 79 8.52 -15.89 17.76
C ILE A 79 7.96 -15.94 19.19
N PRO A 80 6.99 -16.83 19.49
CA PRO A 80 6.48 -16.98 20.83
C PRO A 80 7.57 -17.46 21.77
N VAL A 81 7.65 -16.86 22.96
CA VAL A 81 8.65 -17.18 23.96
C VAL A 81 7.97 -17.73 25.20
N ILE A 82 8.36 -18.93 25.59
CA ILE A 82 8.06 -19.50 26.91
C ILE A 82 9.31 -19.36 27.77
N MET A 83 9.22 -18.58 28.85
CA MET A 83 10.32 -18.42 29.77
C MET A 83 10.41 -19.63 30.71
N VAL A 84 11.62 -20.11 30.96
CA VAL A 84 11.90 -21.17 31.91
C VAL A 84 12.69 -20.59 33.08
N SER A 85 12.31 -20.89 34.33
CA SER A 85 13.05 -20.42 35.51
C SER A 85 12.84 -21.31 36.74
N SER A 86 13.79 -21.26 37.65
CA SER A 86 13.67 -21.81 39.00
C SER A 86 13.08 -20.83 40.01
N GLU A 87 12.86 -19.56 39.61
CA GLU A 87 12.34 -18.52 40.49
C GLU A 87 10.82 -18.38 40.32
N ASP A 88 10.09 -18.60 41.43
CA ASP A 88 8.62 -18.43 41.49
C ASP A 88 8.21 -17.00 41.94
N ALA A 89 9.12 -16.03 41.91
CA ALA A 89 8.83 -14.67 42.33
C ALA A 89 7.82 -14.00 41.38
N VAL A 90 6.70 -13.57 41.93
CA VAL A 90 5.61 -12.89 41.17
C VAL A 90 6.14 -11.70 40.38
N ASP A 91 7.11 -10.97 40.93
CA ASP A 91 7.69 -9.77 40.28
C ASP A 91 8.54 -10.15 39.07
N THR A 92 9.24 -11.27 39.10
CA THR A 92 10.01 -11.83 37.97
C THR A 92 9.07 -12.23 36.83
N MET A 93 7.97 -12.93 37.13
CA MET A 93 6.96 -13.29 36.17
C MET A 93 6.29 -12.06 35.55
N ARG A 94 5.88 -11.07 36.36
CA ARG A 94 5.27 -9.85 35.87
C ARG A 94 6.17 -9.13 34.87
N LYS A 95 7.44 -8.96 35.24
CA LYS A 95 8.45 -8.32 34.35
C LYS A 95 8.64 -9.07 33.03
N ALA A 96 8.60 -10.41 33.06
CA ALA A 96 8.71 -11.21 31.86
C ALA A 96 7.49 -11.01 30.91
N TYR A 97 6.26 -11.00 31.46
CA TYR A 97 5.06 -10.73 30.68
C TYR A 97 5.03 -9.28 30.12
N GLU A 98 5.50 -8.28 30.86
CA GLU A 98 5.65 -6.90 30.37
C GLU A 98 6.64 -6.81 29.21
N LEU A 99 7.63 -7.69 29.14
CA LEU A 99 8.56 -7.78 28.02
C LEU A 99 8.01 -8.55 26.83
N GLY A 100 6.89 -9.27 27.00
CA GLY A 100 6.15 -9.89 25.90
C GLY A 100 6.30 -11.40 25.79
N ILE A 101 6.67 -12.12 26.87
CA ILE A 101 6.61 -13.59 26.84
C ILE A 101 5.17 -14.07 26.68
N THR A 102 5.02 -15.21 26.06
CA THR A 102 3.73 -15.85 25.86
C THR A 102 3.31 -16.69 27.05
N ASP A 103 4.26 -17.39 27.69
CA ASP A 103 4.01 -18.26 28.83
C ASP A 103 5.26 -18.44 29.68
N TYR A 104 5.14 -19.15 30.81
CA TYR A 104 6.18 -19.34 31.80
C TYR A 104 6.17 -20.77 32.32
N ILE A 105 7.34 -21.42 32.46
CA ILE A 105 7.53 -22.78 33.01
C ILE A 105 8.45 -22.69 34.18
N THR A 106 8.03 -23.28 35.33
CA THR A 106 8.84 -23.39 36.54
C THR A 106 9.60 -24.71 36.60
N ARG A 107 10.76 -24.68 37.25
CA ARG A 107 11.50 -25.91 37.61
C ARG A 107 11.14 -26.35 39.04
N PRO A 108 11.05 -27.69 39.34
CA PRO A 108 11.37 -28.81 38.44
C PRO A 108 10.34 -29.02 37.33
N PHE A 109 10.80 -29.55 36.19
CA PHE A 109 9.92 -29.74 35.01
C PHE A 109 8.86 -30.82 35.26
N ASP A 110 7.59 -30.48 35.15
CA ASP A 110 6.50 -31.40 34.99
C ASP A 110 6.27 -31.70 33.49
N SER A 111 6.43 -32.96 33.09
CA SER A 111 6.39 -33.36 31.69
C SER A 111 5.04 -33.08 31.03
N VAL A 112 3.92 -33.14 31.76
CA VAL A 112 2.57 -32.89 31.24
C VAL A 112 2.37 -31.39 31.04
N ILE A 113 2.81 -30.58 32.02
CA ILE A 113 2.68 -29.12 31.94
C ILE A 113 3.53 -28.58 30.79
N VAL A 114 4.80 -28.97 30.68
CA VAL A 114 5.71 -28.56 29.61
C VAL A 114 5.09 -28.86 28.23
N LYS A 115 4.67 -30.12 28.01
CA LYS A 115 4.04 -30.53 26.75
C LYS A 115 2.82 -29.67 26.41
N LYS A 116 1.92 -29.48 27.38
CA LYS A 116 0.67 -28.75 27.18
C LYS A 116 0.91 -27.26 26.87
N ARG A 117 1.83 -26.60 27.59
CA ARG A 117 2.16 -25.20 27.33
C ARG A 117 2.78 -25.00 25.95
N VAL A 118 3.73 -25.86 25.56
CA VAL A 118 4.33 -25.83 24.23
C VAL A 118 3.29 -26.08 23.14
N GLN A 119 2.44 -27.10 23.27
CA GLN A 119 1.37 -27.41 22.30
C GLN A 119 0.36 -26.28 22.17
N ASN A 120 -0.09 -25.71 23.28
CA ASN A 120 -1.06 -24.61 23.28
C ASN A 120 -0.49 -23.35 22.63
N THR A 121 0.74 -23.00 22.99
CA THR A 121 1.44 -21.84 22.43
C THR A 121 1.63 -21.99 20.93
N LEU A 122 2.18 -23.11 20.47
CA LEU A 122 2.34 -23.38 19.05
C LEU A 122 1.01 -23.37 18.30
N GLY A 123 -0.03 -24.00 18.87
CA GLY A 123 -1.36 -24.02 18.26
C GLY A 123 -1.97 -22.64 18.08
N LEU A 124 -1.88 -21.78 19.10
CA LEU A 124 -2.36 -20.39 19.02
C LEU A 124 -1.64 -19.58 17.93
N TYR A 125 -0.31 -19.64 17.91
CA TYR A 125 0.48 -18.91 16.92
C TYR A 125 0.29 -19.44 15.50
N MET A 126 0.19 -20.76 15.31
CA MET A 126 -0.12 -21.35 14.00
C MET A 126 -1.48 -20.92 13.48
N ASN A 127 -2.51 -20.91 14.33
CA ASN A 127 -3.84 -20.43 13.95
C ASN A 127 -3.85 -18.95 13.61
N GLN A 128 -3.16 -18.12 14.39
CA GLN A 128 -3.01 -16.70 14.11
C GLN A 128 -2.30 -16.47 12.76
N LYS A 129 -1.20 -17.16 12.51
CA LYS A 129 -0.45 -17.11 11.24
C LYS A 129 -1.31 -17.57 10.06
N HIS A 130 -2.08 -18.65 10.26
CA HIS A 130 -3.00 -19.14 9.24
C HIS A 130 -4.10 -18.11 8.92
N LEU A 131 -4.72 -17.51 9.94
CA LEU A 131 -5.73 -16.45 9.74
C LEU A 131 -5.18 -15.24 9.00
N ILE A 132 -3.98 -14.79 9.36
CA ILE A 132 -3.30 -13.69 8.66
C ILE A 132 -3.11 -14.06 7.17
N ASN A 133 -2.62 -15.26 6.87
CA ASN A 133 -2.44 -15.71 5.49
C ASN A 133 -3.77 -15.78 4.72
N VAL A 134 -4.84 -16.31 5.34
CA VAL A 134 -6.17 -16.35 4.72
C VAL A 134 -6.69 -14.95 4.40
N VAL A 135 -6.51 -14.00 5.33
CA VAL A 135 -6.91 -12.60 5.08
C VAL A 135 -6.10 -12.00 3.94
N TYR A 136 -4.78 -12.24 3.88
CA TYR A 136 -3.94 -11.78 2.77
C TYR A 136 -4.38 -12.38 1.43
N ASP A 137 -4.60 -13.71 1.38
CA ASP A 137 -5.06 -14.38 0.17
C ASP A 137 -6.40 -13.80 -0.31
N GLN A 138 -7.36 -13.55 0.60
CA GLN A 138 -8.66 -12.96 0.26
C GLN A 138 -8.55 -11.51 -0.23
N VAL A 139 -7.73 -10.70 0.42
CA VAL A 139 -7.50 -9.30 -0.02
C VAL A 139 -6.85 -9.30 -1.41
N TYR A 140 -5.87 -10.16 -1.62
CA TYR A 140 -5.18 -10.30 -2.89
C TYR A 140 -6.10 -10.75 -4.02
N GLU A 141 -6.89 -11.80 -3.80
CA GLU A 141 -7.89 -12.29 -4.79
C GLU A 141 -8.92 -11.21 -5.13
N LYS A 142 -9.35 -10.43 -4.12
CA LYS A 142 -10.29 -9.32 -4.33
C LYS A 142 -9.71 -8.22 -5.21
N GLU A 143 -8.46 -7.83 -4.97
CA GLU A 143 -7.76 -6.83 -5.79
C GLU A 143 -7.54 -7.35 -7.23
N GLU A 144 -7.14 -8.60 -7.39
CA GLU A 144 -6.95 -9.22 -8.69
C GLU A 144 -8.26 -9.28 -9.49
N ASN A 145 -9.35 -9.70 -8.85
CA ASN A 145 -10.66 -9.76 -9.48
C ASN A 145 -11.16 -8.36 -9.90
N ASN A 146 -10.94 -7.34 -9.07
CA ASN A 146 -11.26 -5.96 -9.43
C ASN A 146 -10.47 -5.49 -10.66
N ASP A 147 -9.17 -5.76 -10.72
CA ASP A 147 -8.34 -5.41 -11.88
C ASP A 147 -8.75 -6.16 -13.14
N ILE A 148 -9.11 -7.44 -13.05
CA ILE A 148 -9.64 -8.24 -14.17
C ILE A 148 -10.95 -7.65 -14.67
N MET A 149 -11.88 -7.32 -13.77
CA MET A 149 -13.17 -6.71 -14.14
C MET A 149 -12.99 -5.37 -14.84
N ILE A 150 -12.12 -4.49 -14.30
CA ILE A 150 -11.78 -3.22 -14.94
C ILE A 150 -11.22 -3.45 -16.36
N ARG A 151 -10.33 -4.45 -16.54
CA ARG A 151 -9.77 -4.80 -17.86
C ARG A 151 -10.82 -5.33 -18.83
N ILE A 152 -11.74 -6.17 -18.36
CA ILE A 152 -12.84 -6.68 -19.19
C ILE A 152 -13.73 -5.51 -19.62
N MET A 153 -14.14 -4.65 -18.69
CA MET A 153 -14.93 -3.46 -19.01
C MET A 153 -14.21 -2.52 -19.96
N SER A 154 -12.92 -2.27 -19.73
CA SER A 154 -12.07 -1.45 -20.61
C SER A 154 -11.98 -2.03 -22.03
N ASN A 155 -11.85 -3.37 -22.16
CA ASN A 155 -11.84 -4.01 -23.47
C ASN A 155 -13.21 -3.92 -24.18
N ILE A 156 -14.32 -4.04 -23.44
CA ILE A 156 -15.67 -3.90 -23.99
C ILE A 156 -15.88 -2.46 -24.48
N LEU A 157 -15.52 -1.48 -23.66
CA LEU A 157 -15.59 -0.05 -24.01
C LEU A 157 -14.67 0.28 -25.19
N GLY A 158 -13.41 -0.12 -25.13
CA GLY A 158 -12.41 0.11 -26.18
C GLY A 158 -12.69 -0.60 -27.50
N SER A 159 -13.50 -1.67 -27.52
CA SER A 159 -13.91 -2.33 -28.75
C SER A 159 -14.97 -1.56 -29.54
N ARG A 160 -15.70 -0.65 -28.89
CA ARG A 160 -16.73 0.18 -29.52
C ARG A 160 -16.28 1.61 -29.79
N ASN A 161 -15.41 2.17 -28.97
CA ASN A 161 -14.87 3.51 -29.18
C ASN A 161 -13.33 3.44 -29.26
N SER A 162 -12.74 4.45 -29.90
CA SER A 162 -11.28 4.54 -30.06
C SER A 162 -10.54 4.88 -28.76
N GLU A 163 -11.21 4.76 -27.59
CA GLU A 163 -10.55 4.96 -26.30
C GLU A 163 -9.60 3.80 -26.00
N SER A 164 -8.35 4.14 -25.85
CA SER A 164 -7.30 3.17 -25.61
C SER A 164 -7.35 2.65 -24.17
N ARG A 165 -6.86 1.43 -23.97
CA ARG A 165 -6.62 0.89 -22.61
C ARG A 165 -5.76 1.84 -21.77
N GLU A 166 -4.88 2.57 -22.41
CA GLU A 166 -4.01 3.58 -21.80
C GLU A 166 -4.82 4.71 -21.16
N HIS A 167 -5.90 5.18 -21.81
CA HIS A 167 -6.78 6.22 -21.27
C HIS A 167 -7.34 5.81 -19.89
N ILE A 168 -7.95 4.65 -19.76
CA ILE A 168 -8.54 4.21 -18.48
C ILE A 168 -7.49 4.08 -17.38
N LEU A 169 -6.29 3.61 -17.74
CA LEU A 169 -5.18 3.51 -16.81
C LEU A 169 -4.65 4.89 -16.40
N HIS A 170 -4.58 5.83 -17.34
CA HIS A 170 -4.22 7.22 -17.06
C HIS A 170 -5.24 7.87 -16.10
N ILE A 171 -6.54 7.73 -16.37
CA ILE A 171 -7.61 8.25 -15.52
C ILE A 171 -7.47 7.68 -14.10
N LYS A 172 -7.34 6.36 -13.94
CA LYS A 172 -7.18 5.71 -12.63
C LYS A 172 -5.96 6.26 -11.88
N THR A 173 -4.79 6.25 -12.53
CA THR A 173 -3.53 6.67 -11.90
C THR A 173 -3.53 8.15 -11.53
N ALA A 174 -3.97 9.01 -12.45
CA ALA A 174 -4.01 10.44 -12.21
C ALA A 174 -5.05 10.82 -11.15
N THR A 175 -6.20 10.13 -11.11
CA THR A 175 -7.22 10.32 -10.05
C THR A 175 -6.63 10.00 -8.68
N GLU A 176 -5.94 8.87 -8.53
CA GLU A 176 -5.29 8.52 -7.26
C GLU A 176 -4.26 9.57 -6.84
N MET A 177 -3.41 10.01 -7.76
CA MET A 177 -2.41 11.03 -7.48
C MET A 177 -3.05 12.34 -7.02
N MET A 178 -4.11 12.78 -7.69
CA MET A 178 -4.85 14.00 -7.35
C MET A 178 -5.49 13.91 -5.96
N LEU A 179 -6.15 12.79 -5.63
CA LEU A 179 -6.78 12.57 -4.32
C LEU A 179 -5.74 12.56 -3.20
N ARG A 180 -4.63 11.84 -3.39
CA ARG A 180 -3.53 11.81 -2.42
C ARG A 180 -2.89 13.18 -2.20
N GLN A 181 -2.81 14.02 -3.24
CA GLN A 181 -2.33 15.38 -3.10
C GLN A 181 -3.35 16.28 -2.43
N LEU A 182 -4.65 16.09 -2.71
CA LEU A 182 -5.73 16.85 -2.11
C LEU A 182 -5.74 16.70 -0.58
N VAL A 183 -5.68 15.48 -0.05
CA VAL A 183 -5.65 15.24 1.41
C VAL A 183 -4.40 15.76 2.10
N LYS A 184 -3.29 15.97 1.35
CA LYS A 184 -2.09 16.63 1.88
C LYS A 184 -2.23 18.15 1.95
N LEU A 185 -3.03 18.74 1.07
CA LEU A 185 -3.15 20.18 0.94
C LEU A 185 -4.26 20.78 1.81
N THR A 186 -5.27 19.99 2.19
CA THR A 186 -6.43 20.49 2.92
C THR A 186 -7.16 19.42 3.69
N ASP A 187 -7.70 19.80 4.84
CA ASP A 187 -8.61 18.99 5.67
C ASP A 187 -10.09 19.18 5.25
N ALA A 188 -10.37 20.00 4.23
CA ALA A 188 -11.76 20.26 3.78
C ALA A 188 -12.43 19.02 3.18
N TYR A 189 -11.64 18.07 2.69
CA TYR A 189 -12.11 16.79 2.15
C TYR A 189 -11.48 15.64 2.95
N PRO A 190 -12.11 15.20 4.05
CA PRO A 190 -11.56 14.16 4.94
C PRO A 190 -11.69 12.75 4.33
N LEU A 191 -10.94 12.48 3.25
CA LEU A 191 -10.94 11.20 2.55
C LEU A 191 -10.01 10.22 3.26
N THR A 192 -10.52 9.02 3.53
CA THR A 192 -9.70 7.89 4.01
C THR A 192 -9.00 7.19 2.83
N GLU A 193 -8.04 6.31 3.12
CA GLU A 193 -7.42 5.45 2.09
C GLU A 193 -8.47 4.58 1.38
N ALA A 194 -9.53 4.15 2.09
CA ALA A 194 -10.63 3.40 1.51
C ALA A 194 -11.44 4.26 0.51
N ASP A 195 -11.68 5.54 0.83
CA ASP A 195 -12.38 6.47 -0.06
C ASP A 195 -11.53 6.77 -1.31
N ILE A 196 -10.23 6.96 -1.15
CA ILE A 196 -9.30 7.15 -2.26
C ILE A 196 -9.32 5.94 -3.20
N ALA A 197 -9.19 4.72 -2.66
CA ALA A 197 -9.24 3.49 -3.43
C ALA A 197 -10.60 3.31 -4.15
N LEU A 198 -11.69 3.65 -3.46
CA LEU A 198 -13.05 3.59 -3.99
C LEU A 198 -13.23 4.53 -5.19
N ILE A 199 -12.90 5.80 -5.03
CA ILE A 199 -13.01 6.82 -6.09
C ILE A 199 -12.09 6.46 -7.26
N THR A 200 -10.86 6.03 -6.99
CA THR A 200 -9.90 5.57 -7.99
C THR A 200 -10.45 4.41 -8.82
N THR A 201 -11.11 3.44 -8.19
CA THR A 201 -11.73 2.31 -8.88
C THR A 201 -12.91 2.77 -9.72
N ALA A 202 -13.80 3.57 -9.14
CA ALA A 202 -15.00 4.09 -9.79
C ALA A 202 -14.69 4.99 -10.99
N SER A 203 -13.55 5.72 -10.98
CA SER A 203 -13.14 6.60 -12.09
C SER A 203 -13.00 5.88 -13.42
N SER A 204 -12.69 4.56 -13.38
CA SER A 204 -12.59 3.73 -14.59
C SER A 204 -13.91 3.54 -15.33
N LEU A 205 -15.03 3.88 -14.71
CA LEU A 205 -16.38 3.71 -15.23
C LEU A 205 -17.01 5.01 -15.77
N HIS A 206 -16.32 6.16 -15.65
CA HIS A 206 -16.88 7.48 -15.96
C HIS A 206 -17.59 7.55 -17.31
N ASP A 207 -17.06 6.87 -18.31
CA ASP A 207 -17.50 6.89 -19.71
C ASP A 207 -18.31 5.65 -20.14
N ILE A 208 -18.79 4.82 -19.19
CA ILE A 208 -19.53 3.59 -19.53
C ILE A 208 -20.79 3.85 -20.37
N GLY A 209 -21.39 5.02 -20.23
CA GLY A 209 -22.57 5.43 -21.00
C GLY A 209 -22.33 5.57 -22.50
N LYS A 210 -21.10 5.69 -22.97
CA LYS A 210 -20.74 5.71 -24.38
C LYS A 210 -21.16 4.42 -25.12
N ILE A 211 -21.38 3.33 -24.39
CA ILE A 211 -21.94 2.09 -24.97
C ILE A 211 -23.31 2.32 -25.60
N ARG A 212 -24.12 3.24 -25.07
CA ARG A 212 -25.46 3.55 -25.59
C ARG A 212 -25.47 4.66 -26.66
N ILE A 213 -24.32 5.28 -26.96
CA ILE A 213 -24.21 6.30 -28.02
C ILE A 213 -24.16 5.60 -29.39
N PRO A 214 -24.90 6.11 -30.42
CA PRO A 214 -24.83 5.58 -31.77
C PRO A 214 -23.41 5.61 -32.36
N GLU A 215 -23.03 4.53 -33.06
CA GLU A 215 -21.65 4.35 -33.54
C GLU A 215 -21.24 5.42 -34.54
N GLU A 216 -22.18 5.88 -35.36
CA GLU A 216 -21.97 6.95 -36.37
C GLU A 216 -21.56 8.27 -35.70
N ILE A 217 -22.01 8.51 -34.47
CA ILE A 217 -21.66 9.70 -33.69
C ILE A 217 -20.38 9.46 -32.92
N LEU A 218 -20.29 8.31 -32.26
CA LEU A 218 -19.16 7.95 -31.40
C LEU A 218 -17.84 7.90 -32.17
N ASN A 219 -17.83 7.27 -33.35
CA ASN A 219 -16.66 7.04 -34.20
C ASN A 219 -16.59 7.97 -35.41
N LYS A 220 -17.29 9.09 -35.38
CA LYS A 220 -17.30 10.04 -36.50
C LYS A 220 -15.90 10.59 -36.81
N PRO A 221 -15.38 10.41 -38.05
CA PRO A 221 -14.10 10.96 -38.43
C PRO A 221 -14.18 12.48 -38.69
N GLY A 222 -14.32 13.28 -37.62
CA GLY A 222 -14.42 14.72 -37.73
C GLY A 222 -15.16 15.38 -36.57
N ARG A 223 -15.43 16.66 -36.67
CA ARG A 223 -16.17 17.40 -35.63
C ARG A 223 -17.65 17.01 -35.63
N LEU A 224 -18.21 16.84 -34.44
CA LEU A 224 -19.65 16.63 -34.25
C LEU A 224 -20.42 17.91 -34.59
N THR A 225 -21.60 17.77 -35.18
CA THR A 225 -22.56 18.87 -35.28
C THR A 225 -23.11 19.24 -33.91
N VAL A 226 -23.86 20.34 -33.80
CA VAL A 226 -24.48 20.75 -32.52
C VAL A 226 -25.45 19.67 -32.01
N GLU A 227 -26.21 19.07 -32.93
CA GLU A 227 -27.18 17.99 -32.63
C GLU A 227 -26.49 16.74 -32.19
N GLU A 228 -25.46 16.29 -32.90
CA GLU A 228 -24.65 15.13 -32.55
C GLU A 228 -23.95 15.33 -31.21
N PHE A 229 -23.46 16.54 -30.94
CA PHE A 229 -22.84 16.86 -29.66
C PHE A 229 -23.84 16.82 -28.50
N LYS A 230 -25.12 17.22 -28.74
CA LYS A 230 -26.18 17.03 -27.74
C LYS A 230 -26.38 15.54 -27.41
N ILE A 231 -26.39 14.68 -28.44
CA ILE A 231 -26.50 13.24 -28.24
C ILE A 231 -25.25 12.71 -27.51
N MET A 232 -24.05 13.15 -27.89
CA MET A 232 -22.81 12.75 -27.22
C MET A 232 -22.84 13.10 -25.72
N LYS A 233 -23.36 14.29 -25.35
CA LYS A 233 -23.46 14.69 -23.93
C LYS A 233 -24.33 13.77 -23.08
N THR A 234 -25.29 13.04 -23.68
CA THR A 234 -26.16 12.14 -22.92
C THR A 234 -25.41 10.93 -22.35
N HIS A 235 -24.14 10.67 -22.75
CA HIS A 235 -23.39 9.53 -22.20
C HIS A 235 -23.25 9.61 -20.67
N SER A 236 -23.19 10.82 -20.08
CA SER A 236 -23.11 10.99 -18.63
C SER A 236 -24.40 10.52 -17.93
N GLU A 237 -25.57 10.89 -18.45
CA GLU A 237 -26.87 10.40 -17.95
C GLU A 237 -27.03 8.91 -18.21
N LEU A 238 -26.76 8.46 -19.43
CA LEU A 238 -26.84 7.03 -19.82
C LEU A 238 -25.89 6.14 -18.99
N GLY A 239 -24.72 6.65 -18.62
CA GLY A 239 -23.78 5.97 -17.75
C GLY A 239 -24.33 5.80 -16.33
N ALA A 240 -24.89 6.89 -15.77
CA ALA A 240 -25.56 6.85 -14.49
C ALA A 240 -26.76 5.91 -14.49
N ASP A 241 -27.56 5.88 -15.58
CA ASP A 241 -28.68 4.95 -15.73
C ASP A 241 -28.19 3.49 -15.81
N ILE A 242 -27.12 3.21 -16.55
CA ILE A 242 -26.52 1.86 -16.59
C ILE A 242 -26.14 1.40 -15.18
N ILE A 243 -25.45 2.24 -14.41
CA ILE A 243 -25.05 1.91 -13.03
C ILE A 243 -26.26 1.68 -12.13
N LYS A 244 -27.30 2.49 -12.29
CA LYS A 244 -28.54 2.39 -11.52
C LYS A 244 -29.36 1.13 -11.86
N ASP A 245 -29.36 0.74 -13.13
CA ASP A 245 -30.12 -0.43 -13.62
C ASP A 245 -29.43 -1.76 -13.28
N MET A 246 -28.20 -1.74 -12.76
CA MET A 246 -27.51 -2.96 -12.32
C MET A 246 -28.18 -3.54 -11.07
N ASP A 247 -28.28 -4.87 -11.01
CA ASP A 247 -28.81 -5.61 -9.86
C ASP A 247 -27.82 -5.67 -8.68
N PHE A 248 -27.42 -4.47 -8.23
CA PHE A 248 -26.61 -4.28 -7.03
C PHE A 248 -27.33 -3.41 -6.01
N PRO A 249 -27.05 -3.58 -4.70
CA PRO A 249 -27.54 -2.67 -3.69
C PRO A 249 -27.13 -1.22 -4.02
N GLN A 250 -28.11 -0.34 -4.14
CA GLN A 250 -27.88 1.06 -4.51
C GLN A 250 -27.13 1.86 -3.44
N ASP A 251 -27.14 1.38 -2.20
CA ASP A 251 -26.39 1.90 -1.06
C ASP A 251 -24.94 1.37 -1.01
N HIS A 252 -24.54 0.49 -1.95
CA HIS A 252 -23.17 0.02 -2.02
C HIS A 252 -22.24 1.18 -2.41
N PRO A 253 -21.19 1.50 -1.60
CA PRO A 253 -20.36 2.69 -1.80
C PRO A 253 -19.79 2.82 -3.23
N LEU A 254 -19.33 1.71 -3.83
CA LEU A 254 -18.78 1.73 -5.19
C LEU A 254 -19.83 2.08 -6.24
N VAL A 255 -21.06 1.56 -6.09
CA VAL A 255 -22.17 1.82 -7.03
C VAL A 255 -22.55 3.29 -6.96
N HIS A 256 -22.70 3.83 -5.75
CA HIS A 256 -23.03 5.25 -5.53
C HIS A 256 -21.93 6.17 -6.11
N THR A 257 -20.67 5.93 -5.79
CA THR A 257 -19.55 6.74 -6.29
C THR A 257 -19.41 6.64 -7.81
N ALA A 258 -19.57 5.45 -8.39
CA ALA A 258 -19.55 5.28 -9.85
C ALA A 258 -20.70 6.04 -10.53
N TRP A 259 -21.90 6.02 -9.94
CA TRP A 259 -23.05 6.78 -10.41
C TRP A 259 -22.78 8.29 -10.40
N GLU A 260 -22.25 8.82 -9.28
CA GLU A 260 -21.87 10.25 -9.19
C GLU A 260 -20.85 10.65 -10.27
N ILE A 261 -19.80 9.84 -10.43
CA ILE A 261 -18.75 10.11 -11.41
C ILE A 261 -19.32 10.04 -12.83
N CYS A 262 -20.07 9.00 -13.19
CA CYS A 262 -20.69 8.88 -14.52
C CYS A 262 -21.56 10.10 -14.83
N ARG A 263 -22.41 10.51 -13.87
CA ARG A 263 -23.36 11.59 -14.09
C ARG A 263 -22.70 12.96 -14.17
N TRP A 264 -21.72 13.23 -13.29
CA TRP A 264 -21.27 14.59 -13.03
C TRP A 264 -19.81 14.90 -13.38
N HIS A 265 -19.05 14.00 -14.01
CA HIS A 265 -17.67 14.29 -14.41
C HIS A 265 -17.54 15.37 -15.50
N HIS A 266 -18.64 15.77 -16.13
CA HIS A 266 -18.70 16.89 -17.05
C HIS A 266 -19.37 18.15 -16.48
N GLU A 267 -19.70 18.13 -15.18
CA GLU A 267 -20.09 19.36 -14.50
C GLU A 267 -18.87 20.28 -14.35
N ARG A 268 -19.15 21.58 -14.24
CA ARG A 268 -18.13 22.62 -14.17
C ARG A 268 -18.34 23.48 -12.95
N TRP A 269 -17.27 23.87 -12.31
CA TRP A 269 -17.29 24.71 -11.12
C TRP A 269 -18.14 25.98 -11.28
N ASP A 270 -18.23 26.53 -12.50
CA ASP A 270 -19.02 27.70 -12.86
C ASP A 270 -20.50 27.42 -13.23
N GLY A 271 -20.98 26.18 -13.07
CA GLY A 271 -22.35 25.78 -13.40
C GLY A 271 -22.69 25.69 -14.89
N LYS A 272 -21.68 25.82 -15.77
CA LYS A 272 -21.87 25.70 -17.21
C LYS A 272 -21.61 24.31 -17.74
N GLY A 273 -21.56 23.33 -16.83
CA GLY A 273 -21.40 21.92 -17.12
C GLY A 273 -22.70 21.25 -17.59
N TYR A 274 -22.71 19.95 -17.58
CA TYR A 274 -23.87 19.11 -17.86
C TYR A 274 -23.76 17.79 -17.11
N PRO A 275 -24.87 17.07 -16.83
CA PRO A 275 -26.23 17.29 -17.33
C PRO A 275 -27.06 18.24 -16.46
N ASP A 276 -26.76 18.40 -15.16
CA ASP A 276 -27.64 19.06 -14.19
C ASP A 276 -27.28 20.54 -13.94
N GLY A 277 -26.11 21.00 -14.38
CA GLY A 277 -25.63 22.38 -14.20
C GLY A 277 -25.25 22.69 -12.75
N LEU A 278 -24.70 21.71 -12.01
CA LEU A 278 -24.26 21.86 -10.63
C LEU A 278 -23.12 22.89 -10.54
N THR A 279 -23.06 23.60 -9.40
CA THR A 279 -22.06 24.66 -9.17
C THR A 279 -21.21 24.38 -7.94
N GLY A 280 -19.92 24.66 -8.02
CA GLY A 280 -19.04 24.62 -6.86
C GLY A 280 -19.07 23.28 -6.10
N GLU A 281 -19.32 23.35 -4.81
CA GLU A 281 -19.35 22.17 -3.90
C GLU A 281 -20.62 21.30 -4.06
N GLU A 282 -21.60 21.69 -4.88
CA GLU A 282 -22.71 20.80 -5.22
C GLU A 282 -22.23 19.60 -6.06
N ILE A 283 -21.08 19.76 -6.74
CA ILE A 283 -20.42 18.68 -7.50
C ILE A 283 -19.65 17.80 -6.50
N PRO A 284 -19.90 16.48 -6.39
CA PRO A 284 -19.12 15.61 -5.53
C PRO A 284 -17.63 15.65 -5.87
N ILE A 285 -16.77 15.61 -4.85
CA ILE A 285 -15.31 15.65 -5.05
C ILE A 285 -14.79 14.53 -5.95
N SER A 286 -15.44 13.37 -5.93
CA SER A 286 -15.21 12.24 -6.81
C SER A 286 -15.31 12.64 -8.30
N ALA A 287 -16.39 13.33 -8.66
CA ALA A 287 -16.63 13.81 -10.01
C ALA A 287 -15.72 14.99 -10.39
N GLN A 288 -15.47 15.92 -9.45
CA GLN A 288 -14.58 17.07 -9.69
C GLN A 288 -13.15 16.63 -10.04
N VAL A 289 -12.60 15.62 -9.32
CA VAL A 289 -11.25 15.10 -9.59
C VAL A 289 -11.19 14.39 -10.92
N VAL A 290 -12.18 13.55 -11.25
CA VAL A 290 -12.21 12.84 -12.54
C VAL A 290 -12.36 13.82 -13.69
N SER A 291 -13.16 14.89 -13.55
CA SER A 291 -13.33 15.94 -14.55
C SER A 291 -12.01 16.60 -14.99
N ILE A 292 -11.19 17.00 -14.02
CA ILE A 292 -9.90 17.65 -14.34
C ILE A 292 -8.90 16.67 -14.94
N VAL A 293 -8.91 15.42 -14.50
CA VAL A 293 -8.04 14.35 -15.00
C VAL A 293 -8.42 13.97 -16.43
N ASP A 294 -9.72 13.81 -16.73
CA ASP A 294 -10.21 13.49 -18.07
C ASP A 294 -9.85 14.59 -19.07
N VAL A 295 -10.04 15.86 -18.70
CA VAL A 295 -9.63 17.00 -19.53
C VAL A 295 -8.13 16.99 -19.80
N TYR A 296 -7.30 16.69 -18.79
CA TYR A 296 -5.85 16.60 -18.99
C TYR A 296 -5.49 15.48 -19.98
N ASP A 297 -6.04 14.28 -19.79
CA ASP A 297 -5.78 13.15 -20.70
C ASP A 297 -6.29 13.45 -22.11
N ALA A 298 -7.49 14.05 -22.25
CA ALA A 298 -8.03 14.47 -23.54
C ALA A 298 -7.17 15.50 -24.28
N LEU A 299 -6.39 16.32 -23.56
CA LEU A 299 -5.46 17.27 -24.14
C LEU A 299 -4.14 16.63 -24.56
N THR A 300 -3.65 15.68 -23.78
CA THR A 300 -2.32 15.08 -23.97
C THR A 300 -2.33 13.79 -24.78
N SER A 301 -3.50 13.19 -25.02
CA SER A 301 -3.67 11.99 -25.86
C SER A 301 -3.94 12.34 -27.34
N GLU A 302 -3.36 11.55 -28.26
CA GLU A 302 -3.65 11.70 -29.70
C GLU A 302 -5.06 11.16 -30.01
N ARG A 303 -5.84 11.92 -30.75
CA ARG A 303 -7.16 11.51 -31.26
C ARG A 303 -7.18 11.61 -32.77
N CYS A 304 -8.04 10.84 -33.44
CA CYS A 304 -8.13 10.77 -34.91
C CYS A 304 -8.16 12.12 -35.63
N TYR A 305 -8.61 13.17 -34.97
CA TYR A 305 -8.80 14.51 -35.53
C TYR A 305 -8.01 15.62 -34.82
N LYS A 306 -7.17 15.27 -33.80
CA LYS A 306 -6.43 16.25 -32.99
C LYS A 306 -5.07 15.70 -32.57
N LYS A 307 -4.01 16.44 -32.87
CA LYS A 307 -2.68 16.16 -32.29
C LYS A 307 -2.69 16.46 -30.78
N ALA A 308 -1.99 15.64 -30.02
CA ALA A 308 -1.77 15.88 -28.60
C ALA A 308 -1.06 17.22 -28.38
N PHE A 309 -1.49 17.98 -27.38
CA PHE A 309 -0.70 19.08 -26.84
C PHE A 309 0.47 18.51 -26.01
N ASP A 310 1.54 19.28 -25.92
CA ASP A 310 2.58 18.96 -24.96
C ASP A 310 2.08 19.18 -23.52
N HIS A 311 2.77 18.57 -22.57
CA HIS A 311 2.39 18.59 -21.18
C HIS A 311 2.20 20.00 -20.62
N ASP A 312 3.18 20.88 -20.83
CA ASP A 312 3.18 22.23 -20.25
C ASP A 312 2.05 23.08 -20.83
N THR A 313 1.81 22.97 -22.14
CA THR A 313 0.67 23.61 -22.80
C THR A 313 -0.65 23.10 -22.24
N ALA A 314 -0.83 21.80 -22.06
CA ALA A 314 -2.07 21.23 -21.52
C ALA A 314 -2.35 21.71 -20.09
N ILE A 315 -1.34 21.68 -19.21
CA ILE A 315 -1.45 22.22 -17.85
C ILE A 315 -1.84 23.70 -17.87
N GLN A 316 -1.16 24.51 -18.69
CA GLN A 316 -1.45 25.95 -18.76
C GLN A 316 -2.87 26.23 -19.26
N MET A 317 -3.38 25.50 -20.27
CA MET A 317 -4.75 25.62 -20.76
C MET A 317 -5.79 25.34 -19.67
N ILE A 318 -5.54 24.34 -18.81
CA ILE A 318 -6.42 24.01 -17.69
C ILE A 318 -6.38 25.13 -16.64
N LEU A 319 -5.18 25.57 -16.26
CA LEU A 319 -5.00 26.65 -15.27
C LEU A 319 -5.62 27.97 -15.70
N ASP A 320 -5.55 28.30 -17.01
CA ASP A 320 -6.15 29.51 -17.60
C ASP A 320 -7.67 29.40 -17.79
N GLY A 321 -8.28 28.26 -17.47
CA GLY A 321 -9.72 28.04 -17.61
C GLY A 321 -10.20 27.91 -19.07
N GLN A 322 -9.29 27.65 -20.03
CA GLN A 322 -9.66 27.48 -21.46
C GLN A 322 -10.50 26.22 -21.69
N CYS A 323 -10.39 25.24 -20.80
CA CYS A 323 -11.12 23.95 -20.85
C CYS A 323 -12.32 23.91 -19.90
N GLY A 324 -12.64 25.00 -19.24
CA GLY A 324 -13.67 25.09 -18.21
C GLY A 324 -13.12 25.60 -16.88
N GLN A 325 -14.02 25.87 -15.94
CA GLN A 325 -13.64 26.27 -14.60
C GLN A 325 -13.63 25.05 -13.67
N PHE A 326 -12.57 24.89 -12.92
CA PHE A 326 -12.37 23.81 -11.95
C PHE A 326 -12.24 24.35 -10.53
N ASN A 327 -12.40 23.49 -9.55
CA ASN A 327 -12.16 23.82 -8.16
C ASN A 327 -10.73 24.37 -7.97
N PRO A 328 -10.57 25.58 -7.37
CA PRO A 328 -9.26 26.21 -7.21
C PRO A 328 -8.23 25.35 -6.46
N ILE A 329 -8.69 24.51 -5.51
CA ILE A 329 -7.77 23.62 -4.77
C ILE A 329 -7.28 22.47 -5.64
N LEU A 330 -8.13 21.94 -6.55
CA LEU A 330 -7.71 20.92 -7.51
C LEU A 330 -6.75 21.48 -8.56
N LEU A 331 -6.93 22.74 -8.98
CA LEU A 331 -5.96 23.44 -9.85
C LEU A 331 -4.60 23.56 -9.16
N ARG A 332 -4.59 23.82 -7.86
CA ARG A 332 -3.35 23.82 -7.05
C ARG A 332 -2.73 22.42 -6.97
N CYS A 333 -3.53 21.37 -6.72
CA CYS A 333 -3.06 19.98 -6.76
C CYS A 333 -2.41 19.65 -8.11
N LEU A 334 -3.08 19.97 -9.22
CA LEU A 334 -2.58 19.72 -10.57
C LEU A 334 -1.25 20.44 -10.83
N LYS A 335 -1.13 21.71 -10.41
CA LYS A 335 0.10 22.51 -10.55
C LYS A 335 1.26 21.86 -9.78
N GLU A 336 1.05 21.43 -8.55
CA GLU A 336 2.07 20.79 -7.71
C GLU A 336 2.46 19.40 -8.25
N LEU A 337 1.52 18.67 -8.86
CA LEU A 337 1.74 17.36 -9.47
C LEU A 337 2.25 17.42 -10.92
N SER A 338 2.33 18.60 -11.55
CA SER A 338 2.63 18.76 -12.97
C SER A 338 3.83 17.91 -13.44
N ARG A 339 4.96 17.99 -12.77
CA ARG A 339 6.15 17.18 -13.12
C ARG A 339 5.91 15.68 -13.04
N GLN A 340 5.11 15.24 -12.08
CA GLN A 340 4.80 13.82 -11.89
C GLN A 340 3.86 13.33 -12.99
N PHE A 341 2.85 14.12 -13.34
CA PHE A 341 1.95 13.86 -14.47
C PHE A 341 2.72 13.71 -15.79
N SER A 342 3.66 14.62 -16.07
CA SER A 342 4.51 14.53 -17.27
C SER A 342 5.32 13.23 -17.34
N LYS A 343 5.83 12.76 -16.21
CA LYS A 343 6.63 11.53 -16.15
C LYS A 343 5.79 10.26 -16.21
N MET A 344 4.64 10.22 -15.56
CA MET A 344 3.82 9.02 -15.42
C MET A 344 2.82 8.82 -16.56
N LEU A 345 2.40 9.89 -17.22
CA LEU A 345 1.40 9.86 -18.28
C LEU A 345 1.98 10.31 -19.66
N GLY A 346 3.29 10.59 -19.72
CA GLY A 346 3.99 11.01 -20.93
C GLY A 346 4.20 9.87 -21.93
N LYS A 347 4.36 10.24 -23.23
CA LYS A 347 4.62 9.28 -24.32
C LYS A 347 5.85 8.43 -24.02
N GLY A 348 5.67 7.11 -23.99
CA GLY A 348 6.75 6.13 -23.85
C GLY A 348 6.83 5.42 -22.51
N MET A 349 5.99 5.72 -21.56
CA MET A 349 5.89 4.94 -20.33
C MET A 349 4.93 3.77 -20.54
N ASP A 350 5.47 2.55 -20.60
CA ASP A 350 4.66 1.34 -20.56
C ASP A 350 4.17 1.11 -19.12
N VAL A 351 3.08 1.79 -18.76
CA VAL A 351 2.43 1.66 -17.46
C VAL A 351 2.04 0.21 -17.20
N ASN A 352 1.72 -0.55 -18.28
CA ASN A 352 1.49 -1.99 -18.17
C ASN A 352 2.76 -2.74 -17.73
N LYS A 353 3.93 -2.37 -18.24
CA LYS A 353 5.20 -2.97 -17.83
C LYS A 353 5.46 -2.73 -16.34
N TYR A 354 5.19 -1.54 -15.85
CA TYR A 354 5.30 -1.22 -14.43
C TYR A 354 4.35 -2.05 -13.56
N TYR A 355 3.05 -2.11 -13.92
CA TYR A 355 2.09 -2.94 -13.19
C TYR A 355 2.40 -4.43 -13.31
N HIS A 356 2.87 -4.90 -14.46
CA HIS A 356 3.32 -6.28 -14.64
C HIS A 356 4.59 -6.61 -13.84
N GLU A 357 5.55 -5.69 -13.77
CA GLU A 357 6.77 -5.87 -12.97
C GLU A 357 6.48 -5.80 -11.47
N ALA A 358 5.72 -4.80 -11.01
CA ALA A 358 5.29 -4.71 -9.62
C ALA A 358 4.43 -5.91 -9.20
N ARG A 359 3.57 -6.40 -10.09
CA ARG A 359 2.75 -7.60 -9.89
C ARG A 359 3.57 -8.88 -9.93
N ARG A 360 4.53 -9.00 -10.85
CA ARG A 360 5.45 -10.15 -10.90
C ARG A 360 6.25 -10.25 -9.61
N LEU A 361 6.83 -9.16 -9.14
CA LEU A 361 7.55 -9.08 -7.88
C LEU A 361 6.64 -9.39 -6.68
N SER A 362 5.44 -8.85 -6.66
CA SER A 362 4.45 -9.18 -5.62
C SER A 362 4.07 -10.66 -5.66
N ASN A 363 3.85 -11.23 -6.86
CA ASN A 363 3.50 -12.64 -7.03
C ASN A 363 4.67 -13.57 -6.68
N GLU A 364 5.89 -13.23 -7.06
CA GLU A 364 7.11 -13.98 -6.69
C GLU A 364 7.28 -14.01 -5.17
N ILE A 365 7.02 -12.89 -4.49
CA ILE A 365 7.08 -12.79 -3.03
C ILE A 365 5.93 -13.53 -2.36
N LEU A 366 4.70 -13.39 -2.87
CA LEU A 366 3.51 -14.01 -2.31
C LEU A 366 3.41 -15.51 -2.63
N SER A 367 3.97 -15.97 -3.76
CA SER A 367 3.97 -17.38 -4.14
C SER A 367 5.02 -18.21 -3.40
N ASP A 368 6.03 -17.58 -2.83
CA ASP A 368 7.04 -18.28 -2.05
C ASP A 368 6.57 -18.51 -0.60
N LYS A 369 5.62 -19.45 -0.46
CA LYS A 369 5.08 -19.90 0.83
C LYS A 369 6.13 -20.51 1.77
N SER A 370 7.40 -20.61 1.33
CA SER A 370 8.51 -21.12 2.11
C SER A 370 9.25 -20.04 2.91
N LEU A 371 8.97 -18.76 2.67
CA LEU A 371 9.68 -17.67 3.33
C LEU A 371 9.20 -17.46 4.77
N PRO A 372 10.12 -17.35 5.73
CA PRO A 372 9.79 -16.92 7.10
C PRO A 372 9.13 -15.53 7.12
N ASN A 373 8.28 -15.26 8.10
CA ASN A 373 7.59 -13.96 8.22
C ASN A 373 8.56 -12.76 8.20
N GLN A 374 9.76 -12.92 8.71
CA GLN A 374 10.80 -11.90 8.71
C GLN A 374 11.33 -11.60 7.31
N ILE A 375 11.51 -12.62 6.47
CA ILE A 375 11.90 -12.46 5.06
C ILE A 375 10.71 -11.89 4.27
N TYR A 376 9.49 -12.27 4.63
CA TYR A 376 8.26 -11.72 4.03
C TYR A 376 8.13 -10.22 4.31
N SER A 377 8.31 -9.81 5.57
CA SER A 377 8.31 -8.39 5.95
C SER A 377 9.48 -7.63 5.30
N GLN A 378 10.68 -8.22 5.23
CA GLN A 378 11.82 -7.63 4.53
C GLN A 378 11.61 -7.56 3.02
N ASN A 379 11.00 -8.57 2.41
CA ASN A 379 10.67 -8.55 0.99
C ASN A 379 9.53 -7.59 0.68
N LEU A 380 8.51 -7.48 1.54
CA LEU A 380 7.49 -6.45 1.44
C LEU A 380 8.10 -5.05 1.58
N ILE A 381 9.00 -4.85 2.55
CA ILE A 381 9.78 -3.62 2.70
C ILE A 381 10.63 -3.39 1.44
N LYS A 382 11.25 -4.41 0.87
CA LYS A 382 12.04 -4.32 -0.36
C LYS A 382 11.17 -3.95 -1.58
N VAL A 383 10.00 -4.55 -1.75
CA VAL A 383 9.03 -4.18 -2.80
C VAL A 383 8.48 -2.77 -2.60
N MET A 384 8.18 -2.39 -1.35
CA MET A 384 7.81 -1.01 -1.03
C MET A 384 8.98 -0.05 -1.28
N GLN A 385 10.22 -0.46 -0.98
CA GLN A 385 11.43 0.29 -1.25
C GLN A 385 11.64 0.45 -2.76
N GLU A 386 11.51 -0.62 -3.54
CA GLU A 386 11.62 -0.58 -5.00
C GLU A 386 10.51 0.27 -5.64
N LYS A 387 9.27 0.21 -5.11
CA LYS A 387 8.20 1.15 -5.46
C LYS A 387 8.58 2.60 -5.11
N ILE A 388 9.08 2.82 -3.91
CA ILE A 388 9.54 4.13 -3.44
C ILE A 388 10.72 4.60 -4.30
N ASP A 389 11.68 3.75 -4.64
CA ASP A 389 12.84 4.09 -5.45
C ASP A 389 12.47 4.33 -6.92
N PHE A 390 11.50 3.59 -7.45
CA PHE A 390 10.88 3.90 -8.74
C PHE A 390 10.19 5.27 -8.73
N PHE A 391 9.39 5.57 -7.71
CA PHE A 391 8.77 6.88 -7.55
C PHE A 391 9.81 7.98 -7.35
N LYS A 392 10.87 7.74 -6.58
CA LYS A 392 11.98 8.67 -6.35
C LYS A 392 12.75 8.95 -7.63
N SER A 393 13.14 7.93 -8.39
CA SER A 393 13.90 8.09 -9.65
C SER A 393 13.09 8.78 -10.74
N ASN A 394 11.76 8.65 -10.69
CA ASN A 394 10.86 9.27 -11.66
C ASN A 394 10.28 10.62 -11.21
N SER A 395 10.33 10.96 -9.91
CA SER A 395 9.72 12.18 -9.37
C SER A 395 10.72 13.31 -9.05
N GLY A 396 12.02 13.06 -9.14
CA GLY A 396 13.06 14.06 -8.76
C GLY A 396 13.11 14.34 -7.25
N MET A 397 12.54 13.47 -6.42
CA MET A 397 12.58 13.59 -4.96
C MET A 397 13.95 13.18 -4.39
N ASN A 398 14.35 13.80 -3.28
CA ASN A 398 15.46 13.33 -2.48
C ASN A 398 15.21 11.91 -2.00
N SER A 399 16.20 11.03 -2.13
CA SER A 399 16.08 9.68 -1.59
C SER A 399 16.47 9.67 -0.12
N ILE A 400 15.67 8.96 0.67
CA ILE A 400 15.94 8.72 2.09
C ILE A 400 16.21 7.23 2.22
N ASP A 401 17.40 6.88 2.66
CA ASP A 401 17.81 5.51 2.94
C ASP A 401 18.02 5.34 4.44
N TYR A 402 17.30 4.38 5.03
CA TYR A 402 17.41 4.04 6.44
C TYR A 402 17.74 2.57 6.59
N ASN A 403 18.90 2.31 7.16
CA ASN A 403 19.31 0.96 7.51
C ASN A 403 18.90 0.67 8.95
N ALA A 404 17.83 -0.12 9.12
CA ALA A 404 17.27 -0.43 10.43
C ALA A 404 18.23 -1.24 11.34
N SER A 405 19.15 -2.02 10.76
CA SER A 405 20.11 -2.82 11.53
C SER A 405 21.25 -1.98 12.11
N SER A 406 21.67 -0.92 11.40
CA SER A 406 22.74 -0.04 11.85
C SER A 406 22.23 1.30 12.41
N GLY A 407 20.91 1.59 12.31
CA GLY A 407 20.35 2.89 12.69
C GLY A 407 20.80 4.04 11.78
N LYS A 408 21.35 3.72 10.61
CA LYS A 408 21.94 4.72 9.70
C LYS A 408 20.87 5.32 8.80
N LEU A 409 20.68 6.64 8.92
CA LEU A 409 19.85 7.44 8.02
C LEU A 409 20.72 8.20 7.02
N THR A 410 20.41 8.06 5.74
CA THR A 410 21.12 8.77 4.66
C THR A 410 20.08 9.46 3.78
N ILE A 411 20.23 10.76 3.56
CA ILE A 411 19.39 11.55 2.63
C ILE A 411 20.27 11.95 1.43
N ILE A 412 19.82 11.60 0.23
CA ILE A 412 20.56 11.80 -1.02
C ILE A 412 19.71 12.68 -1.94
N ASN A 413 20.32 13.71 -2.54
CA ASN A 413 19.64 14.61 -3.47
C ASN A 413 19.57 14.04 -4.90
N GLU A 414 18.86 14.75 -5.80
CA GLU A 414 18.71 14.41 -7.24
C GLU A 414 20.03 14.14 -7.97
N LYS A 415 21.17 14.68 -7.48
CA LYS A 415 22.51 14.50 -8.06
C LYS A 415 23.30 13.37 -7.39
N GLN A 416 22.62 12.49 -6.65
CA GLN A 416 23.22 11.40 -5.86
C GLN A 416 24.26 11.87 -4.83
N LYS A 417 24.18 13.11 -4.37
CA LYS A 417 25.03 13.61 -3.28
C LYS A 417 24.33 13.41 -1.94
N ILE A 418 25.06 12.85 -0.98
CA ILE A 418 24.60 12.73 0.39
C ILE A 418 24.48 14.15 0.96
N ILE A 419 23.26 14.55 1.35
CA ILE A 419 23.00 15.86 1.96
C ILE A 419 22.86 15.77 3.48
N TYR A 420 22.59 14.57 3.99
CA TYR A 420 22.53 14.32 5.43
C TYR A 420 22.83 12.85 5.72
N GLN A 421 23.62 12.61 6.78
CA GLN A 421 23.91 11.26 7.25
C GLN A 421 23.99 11.28 8.78
N ARG A 422 23.35 10.33 9.44
CA ARG A 422 23.40 10.16 10.88
C ARG A 422 23.41 8.68 11.24
N ASP A 423 24.25 8.31 12.19
CA ASP A 423 24.34 6.97 12.79
C ASP A 423 23.85 7.06 14.24
N ASP A 424 22.62 6.63 14.50
CA ASP A 424 22.04 6.63 15.84
C ASP A 424 21.04 5.48 16.00
N PRO A 425 21.39 4.42 16.72
CA PRO A 425 20.53 3.23 16.86
C PRO A 425 19.26 3.45 17.70
N GLY A 426 19.04 4.63 18.27
CA GLY A 426 17.83 5.00 19.03
C GLY A 426 16.87 5.96 18.33
N PHE A 427 17.04 6.15 17.04
CA PHE A 427 16.42 7.23 16.27
C PHE A 427 15.01 6.91 15.79
N ASP A 428 14.05 7.81 16.10
CA ASP A 428 12.67 7.73 15.61
C ASP A 428 12.59 8.37 14.21
N VAL A 429 12.59 7.52 13.17
CA VAL A 429 12.54 7.91 11.76
C VAL A 429 11.32 8.80 11.45
N PHE A 430 10.19 8.55 12.09
CA PHE A 430 8.97 9.30 11.83
C PHE A 430 9.07 10.77 12.27
N LYS A 431 9.74 11.04 13.41
CA LYS A 431 9.98 12.42 13.85
C LYS A 431 10.88 13.23 12.93
N VAL A 432 11.78 12.58 12.19
CA VAL A 432 12.64 13.25 11.22
C VAL A 432 11.95 13.44 9.88
N LEU A 433 11.15 12.49 9.45
CA LEU A 433 10.33 12.65 8.26
C LEU A 433 9.34 13.82 8.42
N GLU A 434 8.76 14.01 9.60
CA GLU A 434 7.99 15.22 9.95
C GLU A 434 8.87 16.49 9.90
N ALA A 435 10.05 16.48 10.51
CA ALA A 435 10.95 17.64 10.54
C ALA A 435 11.51 18.00 9.15
N VAL A 436 11.82 17.01 8.30
CA VAL A 436 12.30 17.22 6.92
C VAL A 436 11.18 17.75 6.03
N SER A 437 9.96 17.31 6.23
CA SER A 437 8.78 17.88 5.56
C SER A 437 8.57 19.37 5.95
N TYR A 438 8.80 19.71 7.21
CA TYR A 438 8.66 21.09 7.72
C TYR A 438 9.81 22.01 7.27
N THR A 439 11.04 21.52 7.14
CA THR A 439 12.18 22.33 6.69
C THR A 439 12.15 22.60 5.19
N HIS A 440 11.56 21.74 4.37
CA HIS A 440 11.38 22.01 2.93
C HIS A 440 10.33 23.11 2.67
N LEU A 441 9.30 23.21 3.51
CA LEU A 441 8.33 24.31 3.45
C LEU A 441 8.97 25.66 3.84
N ARG A 442 9.87 25.70 4.82
CA ARG A 442 10.56 26.94 5.24
C ARG A 442 11.67 27.39 4.31
N ALA A 443 12.37 26.50 3.63
CA ALA A 443 13.43 26.87 2.67
C ALA A 443 12.89 27.55 1.41
N HIS A 444 11.63 27.37 1.06
CA HIS A 444 10.95 28.10 -0.02
C HIS A 444 10.43 29.49 0.39
N GLU A 445 10.24 29.75 1.70
CA GLU A 445 9.79 31.07 2.17
C GLU A 445 10.92 32.07 2.40
N THR A 446 12.20 31.64 2.41
CA THR A 446 13.36 32.52 2.68
C THR A 446 14.18 32.87 1.43
N SER A 447 13.71 32.52 0.21
CA SER A 447 14.33 32.91 -1.05
C SER A 447 13.38 33.67 -1.97
N LEU A 448 12.73 34.67 -1.40
CA LEU A 448 12.10 35.81 -2.10
C LEU A 448 12.73 37.09 -1.58
#